data_ccdae985cbf98fc5d344654deb6584da
#
_entry.id   ccdae985cbf98fc5d344654deb6584da
#
_cell.length_a   1.000
_cell.length_b   1.000
_cell.length_c   1.000
_cell.angle_alpha   90.00
_cell.angle_beta   90.00
_cell.angle_gamma   90.00
#
_symmetry.space_group_name_H-M   'P 1'
#
loop_
_entity.id
_entity.type
_entity.pdbx_description
1 polymer ?
#
loop_
_entity_poly.entity_id
_entity_poly.type
_entity_poly.pdbx_seq_one_letter_code
_entity_poly.pdbx_strand_id
1 'polypeptide(L)'
;MKTSQEFIALLCEHQSELQQQFGIVSMRLFGSVARGDHREDSDIDLFVVMPAKFFNYILAAQYLEELLGCKVDLIQDHDNLRPFFREQIERDGIDIFTAA
;
A
#
# COMPACT_ATOMS: atom_id res chain seq x y z
N MET A 1 12.38 13.12 1.11
CA MET A 1 11.46 11.98 0.94
C MET A 1 11.94 11.09 -0.21
N LYS A 2 11.67 9.79 -0.12
CA LYS A 2 12.05 8.86 -1.18
C LYS A 2 11.26 9.11 -2.46
N THR A 3 11.83 8.72 -3.58
CA THR A 3 11.12 8.74 -4.86
C THR A 3 10.10 7.60 -4.94
N SER A 4 9.17 7.69 -5.90
CA SER A 4 8.21 6.61 -6.14
C SER A 4 8.91 5.27 -6.35
N GLN A 5 9.98 5.26 -7.12
CA GLN A 5 10.74 4.04 -7.43
C GLN A 5 11.44 3.48 -6.22
N GLU A 6 11.93 4.32 -5.32
CA GLU A 6 12.54 3.87 -4.06
C GLU A 6 11.50 3.20 -3.16
N PHE A 7 10.30 3.78 -3.06
CA PHE A 7 9.20 3.16 -2.31
C PHE A 7 8.79 1.82 -2.91
N ILE A 8 8.65 1.76 -4.22
CA ILE A 8 8.29 0.53 -4.92
C ILE A 8 9.33 -0.56 -4.68
N ALA A 9 10.61 -0.21 -4.77
CA ALA A 9 11.70 -1.15 -4.54
C ALA A 9 11.67 -1.73 -3.13
N LEU A 10 11.45 -0.89 -2.11
CA LEU A 10 11.35 -1.34 -0.73
C LEU A 10 10.17 -2.30 -0.53
N LEU A 11 9.02 -1.98 -1.10
CA LEU A 11 7.84 -2.82 -0.97
C LEU A 11 8.04 -4.17 -1.66
N CYS A 12 8.60 -4.17 -2.85
CA CYS A 12 8.89 -5.40 -3.58
C CYS A 12 9.92 -6.27 -2.85
N GLU A 13 10.93 -5.65 -2.28
CA GLU A 13 11.98 -6.32 -1.53
C GLU A 13 11.43 -7.04 -0.30
N HIS A 14 10.40 -6.50 0.32
CA HIS A 14 9.79 -7.05 1.53
C HIS A 14 8.49 -7.82 1.24
N GLN A 15 8.25 -8.21 0.00
CA GLN A 15 7.04 -8.92 -0.40
C GLN A 15 6.81 -10.19 0.42
N SER A 16 7.85 -11.00 0.62
CA SER A 16 7.72 -12.26 1.37
C SER A 16 7.23 -12.03 2.80
N GLU A 17 7.78 -11.03 3.49
CA GLU A 17 7.36 -10.72 4.85
C GLU A 17 5.93 -10.21 4.89
N LEU A 18 5.58 -9.35 3.95
CA LEU A 18 4.22 -8.80 3.87
C LEU A 18 3.19 -9.92 3.63
N GLN A 19 3.51 -10.87 2.78
CA GLN A 19 2.63 -11.99 2.48
C GLN A 19 2.55 -12.98 3.64
N GLN A 20 3.68 -13.33 4.23
CA GLN A 20 3.75 -14.38 5.25
C GLN A 20 3.31 -13.89 6.63
N GLN A 21 3.75 -12.70 7.03
CA GLN A 21 3.46 -12.19 8.37
C GLN A 21 2.05 -11.61 8.48
N PHE A 22 1.58 -10.94 7.45
CA PHE A 22 0.32 -10.21 7.49
C PHE A 22 -0.76 -10.80 6.59
N GLY A 23 -0.41 -11.76 5.77
CA GLY A 23 -1.37 -12.39 4.85
C GLY A 23 -1.81 -11.48 3.72
N ILE A 24 -1.01 -10.47 3.36
CA ILE A 24 -1.34 -9.57 2.27
C ILE A 24 -1.25 -10.34 0.96
N VAL A 25 -2.38 -10.44 0.25
CA VAL A 25 -2.48 -11.18 -1.01
C VAL A 25 -1.98 -10.35 -2.17
N SER A 26 -2.40 -9.09 -2.21
CA SER A 26 -1.97 -8.16 -3.26
C SER A 26 -1.85 -6.77 -2.71
N MET A 27 -1.03 -5.95 -3.38
CA MET A 27 -0.78 -4.57 -2.99
C MET A 27 -0.62 -3.71 -4.23
N ARG A 28 -1.28 -2.55 -4.23
CA ARG A 28 -1.11 -1.51 -5.24
C ARG A 28 -0.76 -0.19 -4.57
N LEU A 29 0.15 0.52 -5.18
CA LEU A 29 0.48 1.90 -4.80
C LEU A 29 -0.40 2.83 -5.64
N PHE A 30 -1.05 3.82 -5.01
CA PHE A 30 -1.84 4.81 -5.73
C PHE A 30 -1.64 6.19 -5.11
N GLY A 31 -2.37 7.19 -5.59
CA GLY A 31 -2.28 8.54 -5.07
C GLY A 31 -1.04 9.30 -5.53
N SER A 32 -0.63 10.30 -4.74
CA SER A 32 0.44 11.22 -5.14
C SER A 32 1.78 10.54 -5.35
N VAL A 33 2.12 9.56 -4.52
CA VAL A 33 3.39 8.83 -4.67
C VAL A 33 3.41 8.04 -5.97
N ALA A 34 2.30 7.40 -6.33
CA ALA A 34 2.21 6.67 -7.60
C ALA A 34 2.35 7.61 -8.80
N ARG A 35 1.77 8.81 -8.73
CA ARG A 35 1.88 9.81 -9.80
C ARG A 35 3.24 10.49 -9.83
N GLY A 36 4.00 10.43 -8.74
CA GLY A 36 5.31 11.09 -8.63
C GLY A 36 5.23 12.57 -8.28
N ASP A 37 4.05 13.06 -7.87
CA ASP A 37 3.86 14.47 -7.48
C ASP A 37 3.76 14.67 -5.97
N HIS A 38 4.23 13.71 -5.19
CA HIS A 38 4.19 13.77 -3.74
C HIS A 38 5.20 14.77 -3.16
N ARG A 39 4.90 15.23 -1.93
CA ARG A 39 5.75 16.14 -1.17
C ARG A 39 6.26 15.42 0.08
N GLU A 40 7.15 16.05 0.83
CA GLU A 40 7.77 15.47 2.03
C GLU A 40 6.75 15.10 3.10
N ASP A 41 5.62 15.79 3.15
CA ASP A 41 4.54 15.54 4.12
C ASP A 41 3.41 14.70 3.55
N SER A 42 3.56 14.18 2.34
CA SER A 42 2.55 13.32 1.72
C SER A 42 2.48 11.95 2.39
N ASP A 43 1.27 11.43 2.52
CA ASP A 43 1.06 10.04 2.94
C ASP A 43 1.26 9.11 1.75
N ILE A 44 1.65 7.88 2.02
CA ILE A 44 1.72 6.85 1.01
C ILE A 44 0.40 6.09 1.01
N ASP A 45 -0.26 6.07 -0.14
CA ASP A 45 -1.55 5.41 -0.30
C ASP A 45 -1.35 4.01 -0.87
N LEU A 46 -1.70 3.01 -0.07
CA LEU A 46 -1.57 1.60 -0.46
C LEU A 46 -2.94 0.93 -0.40
N PHE A 47 -3.27 0.21 -1.46
CA PHE A 47 -4.49 -0.59 -1.56
C PHE A 47 -4.10 -2.06 -1.46
N VAL A 48 -4.69 -2.77 -0.51
CA VAL A 48 -4.31 -4.16 -0.21
C VAL A 48 -5.53 -5.07 -0.19
N VAL A 49 -5.30 -6.31 -0.60
CA VAL A 49 -6.21 -7.42 -0.37
C VAL A 49 -5.57 -8.28 0.71
N MET A 50 -6.23 -8.44 1.86
CA MET A 50 -5.73 -9.18 2.99
C MET A 50 -6.89 -9.65 3.86
N PRO A 51 -6.65 -10.64 4.77
CA PRO A 51 -7.72 -11.07 5.68
C PRO A 51 -8.26 -9.92 6.53
N ALA A 52 -9.56 -9.93 6.77
CA ALA A 52 -10.25 -8.88 7.53
C ALA A 52 -10.07 -9.09 9.03
N LYS A 53 -8.82 -8.97 9.49
CA LYS A 53 -8.44 -9.11 10.90
C LYS A 53 -7.89 -7.78 11.40
N PHE A 54 -8.57 -7.19 12.35
CA PHE A 54 -8.29 -5.83 12.82
C PHE A 54 -6.84 -5.67 13.30
N PHE A 55 -6.39 -6.54 14.20
CA PHE A 55 -5.02 -6.43 14.73
C PHE A 55 -3.97 -6.65 13.65
N ASN A 56 -4.24 -7.57 12.75
CA ASN A 56 -3.34 -7.85 11.63
C ASN A 56 -3.18 -6.62 10.74
N TYR A 57 -4.29 -5.94 10.46
CA TYR A 57 -4.31 -4.69 9.69
C TYR A 57 -3.46 -3.60 10.38
N ILE A 58 -3.65 -3.41 11.69
CA ILE A 58 -2.90 -2.40 12.45
C ILE A 58 -1.40 -2.71 12.44
N LEU A 59 -1.02 -3.96 12.66
CA LEU A 59 0.37 -4.37 12.66
C LEU A 59 1.01 -4.19 11.28
N ALA A 60 0.27 -4.49 10.22
CA ALA A 60 0.73 -4.28 8.85
C ALA A 60 0.97 -2.79 8.58
N ALA A 61 0.05 -1.93 9.01
CA ALA A 61 0.20 -0.48 8.84
C ALA A 61 1.44 0.04 9.58
N GLN A 62 1.65 -0.41 10.80
CA GLN A 62 2.83 -0.01 11.60
C GLN A 62 4.13 -0.48 10.94
N TYR A 63 4.16 -1.72 10.49
CA TYR A 63 5.32 -2.28 9.79
C TYR A 63 5.67 -1.45 8.55
N LEU A 64 4.66 -1.11 7.76
CA LEU A 64 4.84 -0.33 6.54
C LEU A 64 5.32 1.09 6.85
N GLU A 65 4.80 1.72 7.90
CA GLU A 65 5.25 3.06 8.29
C GLU A 65 6.71 3.06 8.72
N GLU A 66 7.14 2.06 9.47
CA GLU A 66 8.54 1.91 9.86
C GLU A 66 9.43 1.64 8.66
N LEU A 67 9.00 0.76 7.76
CA LEU A 67 9.75 0.40 6.58
C LEU A 67 9.95 1.60 5.65
N LEU A 68 8.89 2.36 5.42
CA LEU A 68 8.90 3.45 4.44
C LEU A 68 9.30 4.80 5.03
N GLY A 69 9.30 4.91 6.36
CA GLY A 69 9.75 6.13 7.03
C GLY A 69 8.76 7.29 6.96
N CYS A 70 7.49 7.03 6.70
CA CYS A 70 6.46 8.06 6.62
C CYS A 70 5.10 7.47 6.91
N LYS A 71 4.07 8.31 6.97
CA LYS A 71 2.70 7.85 7.19
C LYS A 71 2.20 7.05 6.00
N VAL A 72 1.48 5.98 6.31
CA VAL A 72 0.87 5.10 5.32
C VAL A 72 -0.64 5.11 5.49
N ASP A 73 -1.34 5.38 4.41
CA ASP A 73 -2.79 5.26 4.35
C ASP A 73 -3.09 3.90 3.70
N LEU A 74 -3.38 2.91 4.56
CA LEU A 74 -3.59 1.54 4.14
C LEU A 74 -5.06 1.28 3.94
N ILE A 75 -5.48 1.12 2.69
CA ILE A 75 -6.87 0.89 2.33
C ILE A 75 -7.06 -0.58 1.97
N GLN A 76 -7.92 -1.25 2.74
CA GLN A 76 -8.24 -2.64 2.53
C GLN A 76 -9.39 -2.78 1.54
N ASP A 77 -9.28 -3.71 0.59
CA ASP A 77 -10.35 -3.98 -0.36
C ASP A 77 -11.57 -4.54 0.37
N HIS A 78 -12.75 -4.02 0.02
CA HIS A 78 -14.03 -4.50 0.51
C HIS A 78 -15.16 -4.09 -0.45
N ASP A 79 -16.31 -4.76 -0.32
CA ASP A 79 -17.43 -4.57 -1.24
C ASP A 79 -18.02 -3.15 -1.20
N ASN A 80 -17.87 -2.46 -0.08
CA ASN A 80 -18.42 -1.12 0.12
C ASN A 80 -17.40 0.00 -0.16
N LEU A 81 -16.29 -0.33 -0.80
CA LEU A 81 -15.29 0.67 -1.14
C LEU A 81 -15.91 1.70 -2.08
N ARG A 82 -15.74 2.98 -1.74
CA ARG A 82 -16.34 4.06 -2.50
C ARG A 82 -15.88 4.06 -3.96
N PRO A 83 -16.77 4.29 -4.92
CA PRO A 83 -16.39 4.32 -6.34
C PRO A 83 -15.26 5.31 -6.65
N PHE A 84 -15.21 6.43 -5.93
CA PHE A 84 -14.16 7.42 -6.08
C PHE A 84 -12.77 6.82 -5.82
N PHE A 85 -12.63 6.05 -4.74
CA PHE A 85 -11.36 5.39 -4.43
C PHE A 85 -11.00 4.32 -5.46
N ARG A 86 -11.99 3.52 -5.89
CA ARG A 86 -11.75 2.51 -6.93
C ARG A 86 -11.26 3.13 -8.22
N GLU A 87 -11.85 4.24 -8.61
CA GLU A 87 -11.45 4.94 -9.82
C GLU A 87 -10.01 5.46 -9.71
N GLN A 88 -9.66 6.04 -8.57
CA GLN A 88 -8.28 6.51 -8.34
C GLN A 88 -7.29 5.36 -8.35
N ILE A 89 -7.63 4.24 -7.71
CA ILE A 89 -6.76 3.07 -7.64
C ILE A 89 -6.53 2.50 -9.03
N GLU A 90 -7.57 2.41 -9.85
CA GLU A 90 -7.45 1.91 -11.22
C GLU A 90 -6.68 2.85 -12.12
N ARG A 91 -6.92 4.16 -12.00
CA ARG A 91 -6.26 5.16 -12.86
C ARG A 91 -4.78 5.33 -12.53
N ASP A 92 -4.46 5.47 -11.25
CA ASP A 92 -3.12 5.83 -10.79
C ASP A 92 -2.34 4.65 -10.22
N GLY A 93 -2.99 3.52 -10.02
CA GLY A 93 -2.41 2.38 -9.30
C GLY A 93 -1.27 1.70 -10.02
N ILE A 94 -0.23 1.40 -9.25
CA ILE A 94 0.92 0.62 -9.69
C ILE A 94 0.92 -0.68 -8.91
N ASP A 95 0.87 -1.81 -9.60
CA ASP A 95 0.93 -3.12 -8.95
C ASP A 95 2.29 -3.33 -8.33
N ILE A 96 2.31 -3.57 -7.02
CA ILE A 96 3.54 -3.93 -6.30
C ILE A 96 3.73 -5.44 -6.37
N PHE A 97 2.69 -6.18 -5.96
CA PHE A 97 2.68 -7.63 -6.12
C PHE A 97 1.26 -8.16 -6.07
N THR A 98 1.07 -9.34 -6.65
CA THR A 98 -0.18 -10.08 -6.58
C THR A 98 0.18 -11.55 -6.35
N ALA A 99 -0.36 -12.14 -5.29
CA ALA A 99 -0.17 -13.55 -5.03
C ALA A 99 -0.97 -14.37 -6.04
N ALA A 100 -0.32 -15.37 -6.59
CA ALA A 100 -0.96 -16.28 -7.53
C ALA A 100 -1.96 -17.20 -6.82
#